data_e54d9e9c4a70c63a2f0ec3feb97140a0
#
_entry.id   e54d9e9c4a70c63a2f0ec3feb97140a0
#
_cell.length_a   1.000
_cell.length_b   1.000
_cell.length_c   1.000
_cell.angle_alpha   90.00
_cell.angle_beta   90.00
_cell.angle_gamma   90.00
#
_symmetry.space_group_name_H-M   'P 1'
#
loop_
_entity.id
_entity.type
_entity.pdbx_description
1 polymer ?
#
loop_
_entity_poly.entity_id
_entity_poly.type
_entity_poly.pdbx_seq_one_letter_code
_entity_poly.pdbx_strand_id
1 'polypeptide(L)'
;MGYDLALVARRRDRLERHARELSGLYGVAAEAVVADLTNDEDLTRVADVLRTNENLAFLVNNAGFGTLGFFFDIDFESQRQMHKLHVMAAMTLTHAALSGMVARGKGSIVNVSSLAAFSIGLGSVSYCATKAWMNSFTEGIYLELQRAGSPVRIQALCPGFTYSEFHDVVGMDRNRIPKSFWMTSEFVVDRSLRGIGRNEAVVIPGWRYSLLTPVLRIMPLSWRRAMGLRSGRAMGRDQRP
;
A
#
# COMPACT_ATOMS: atom_id res chain seq x y z
N MET A 1 -2.98 -7.88 -19.60
CA MET A 1 -3.08 -9.11 -18.76
C MET A 1 -4.47 -9.76 -18.87
N GLY A 2 -5.50 -9.03 -19.27
CA GLY A 2 -6.84 -9.57 -19.56
C GLY A 2 -7.63 -10.09 -18.34
N TYR A 3 -7.34 -9.56 -17.15
CA TYR A 3 -8.13 -9.87 -15.95
C TYR A 3 -9.40 -9.02 -15.90
N ASP A 4 -10.49 -9.62 -15.46
CA ASP A 4 -11.65 -8.88 -14.99
C ASP A 4 -11.33 -8.22 -13.65
N LEU A 5 -11.98 -7.10 -13.35
CA LEU A 5 -11.64 -6.24 -12.23
C LEU A 5 -12.83 -6.03 -11.28
N ALA A 6 -12.61 -6.16 -9.99
CA ALA A 6 -13.49 -5.63 -8.96
C ALA A 6 -12.79 -4.43 -8.31
N LEU A 7 -13.31 -3.23 -8.56
CA LEU A 7 -12.77 -1.98 -8.01
C LEU A 7 -13.52 -1.64 -6.73
N VAL A 8 -12.79 -1.51 -5.62
CA VAL A 8 -13.39 -1.23 -4.30
C VAL A 8 -12.98 0.16 -3.82
N ALA A 9 -13.94 1.06 -3.62
CA ALA A 9 -13.71 2.39 -3.07
C ALA A 9 -15.02 3.02 -2.56
N ARG A 10 -14.90 4.16 -1.84
CA ARG A 10 -16.04 4.88 -1.26
C ARG A 10 -16.79 5.77 -2.24
N ARG A 11 -16.11 6.37 -3.21
CA ARG A 11 -16.65 7.39 -4.12
C ARG A 11 -17.32 6.73 -5.32
N ARG A 12 -18.64 6.47 -5.21
CA ARG A 12 -19.46 5.76 -6.19
C ARG A 12 -19.26 6.27 -7.62
N ASP A 13 -19.57 7.54 -7.87
CA ASP A 13 -19.59 8.11 -9.23
C ASP A 13 -18.24 8.00 -9.91
N ARG A 14 -17.17 8.19 -9.13
CA ARG A 14 -15.81 8.08 -9.63
C ARG A 14 -15.45 6.63 -9.93
N LEU A 15 -15.84 5.71 -9.05
CA LEU A 15 -15.56 4.29 -9.18
C LEU A 15 -16.26 3.71 -10.43
N GLU A 16 -17.54 4.01 -10.59
CA GLU A 16 -18.33 3.57 -11.75
C GLU A 16 -17.80 4.16 -13.06
N ARG A 17 -17.36 5.42 -13.07
CA ARG A 17 -16.72 6.02 -14.24
C ARG A 17 -15.45 5.26 -14.62
N HIS A 18 -14.56 5.01 -13.67
CA HIS A 18 -13.33 4.25 -13.94
C HIS A 18 -13.60 2.81 -14.37
N ALA A 19 -14.61 2.14 -13.81
CA ALA A 19 -15.01 0.82 -14.26
C ALA A 19 -15.42 0.82 -15.73
N ARG A 20 -16.27 1.78 -16.15
CA ARG A 20 -16.68 1.93 -17.56
C ARG A 20 -15.50 2.25 -18.47
N GLU A 21 -14.61 3.15 -18.08
CA GLU A 21 -13.40 3.51 -18.83
C GLU A 21 -12.51 2.28 -19.07
N LEU A 22 -12.24 1.51 -18.02
CA LEU A 22 -11.39 0.32 -18.11
C LEU A 22 -12.03 -0.78 -18.96
N SER A 23 -13.33 -1.02 -18.81
CA SER A 23 -14.04 -1.97 -19.65
C SER A 23 -14.00 -1.57 -21.13
N GLY A 24 -14.21 -0.28 -21.43
CA GLY A 24 -14.17 0.23 -22.81
C GLY A 24 -12.78 0.21 -23.44
N LEU A 25 -11.73 0.50 -22.66
CA LEU A 25 -10.36 0.55 -23.19
C LEU A 25 -9.72 -0.83 -23.37
N TYR A 26 -10.05 -1.80 -22.50
CA TYR A 26 -9.34 -3.07 -22.43
C TYR A 26 -10.20 -4.29 -22.75
N GLY A 27 -11.51 -4.13 -22.96
CA GLY A 27 -12.41 -5.24 -23.27
C GLY A 27 -12.57 -6.26 -22.16
N VAL A 28 -12.36 -5.85 -20.88
CA VAL A 28 -12.51 -6.69 -19.69
C VAL A 28 -13.75 -6.28 -18.90
N ALA A 29 -14.31 -7.19 -18.09
CA ALA A 29 -15.35 -6.78 -17.15
C ALA A 29 -14.70 -6.01 -15.98
N ALA A 30 -15.25 -4.84 -15.66
CA ALA A 30 -14.84 -4.07 -14.48
C ALA A 30 -16.08 -3.70 -13.67
N GLU A 31 -16.13 -4.19 -12.44
CA GLU A 31 -17.22 -3.97 -11.50
C GLU A 31 -16.85 -2.93 -10.46
N ALA A 32 -17.77 -2.05 -10.12
CA ALA A 32 -17.64 -1.04 -9.09
C ALA A 32 -18.30 -1.55 -7.78
N VAL A 33 -17.50 -1.88 -6.79
CA VAL A 33 -17.95 -2.31 -5.45
C VAL A 33 -17.79 -1.15 -4.48
N VAL A 34 -18.86 -0.44 -4.20
CA VAL A 34 -18.84 0.69 -3.26
C VAL A 34 -18.77 0.17 -1.83
N ALA A 35 -17.66 0.48 -1.14
CA ALA A 35 -17.43 0.08 0.24
C ALA A 35 -16.47 1.04 0.95
N ASP A 36 -16.71 1.28 2.24
CA ASP A 36 -15.74 1.89 3.14
C ASP A 36 -15.03 0.79 3.94
N LEU A 37 -13.80 0.50 3.59
CA LEU A 37 -13.01 -0.55 4.25
C LEU A 37 -12.63 -0.23 5.70
N THR A 38 -13.01 0.94 6.23
CA THR A 38 -12.91 1.28 7.67
C THR A 38 -14.19 0.95 8.43
N ASN A 39 -15.29 0.64 7.71
CA ASN A 39 -16.54 0.14 8.26
C ASN A 39 -16.50 -1.40 8.32
N ASP A 40 -16.82 -1.96 9.46
CA ASP A 40 -16.68 -3.40 9.71
C ASP A 40 -17.65 -4.26 8.88
N GLU A 41 -18.88 -3.76 8.60
CA GLU A 41 -19.88 -4.45 7.78
C GLU A 41 -19.43 -4.48 6.29
N ASP A 42 -19.02 -3.35 5.75
CA ASP A 42 -18.49 -3.24 4.39
C ASP A 42 -17.24 -4.11 4.20
N LEU A 43 -16.32 -4.07 5.16
CA LEU A 43 -15.11 -4.89 5.14
C LEU A 43 -15.44 -6.39 5.14
N THR A 44 -16.39 -6.80 5.98
CA THR A 44 -16.86 -8.20 6.04
C THR A 44 -17.46 -8.61 4.70
N ARG A 45 -18.34 -7.79 4.13
CA ARG A 45 -18.96 -8.04 2.81
C ARG A 45 -17.93 -8.22 1.70
N VAL A 46 -16.91 -7.36 1.65
CA VAL A 46 -15.81 -7.48 0.66
C VAL A 46 -14.97 -8.73 0.93
N ALA A 47 -14.67 -9.06 2.19
CA ALA A 47 -13.94 -10.26 2.55
C ALA A 47 -14.68 -11.55 2.17
N ASP A 48 -16.02 -11.58 2.29
CA ASP A 48 -16.84 -12.73 1.90
C ASP A 48 -16.81 -12.96 0.38
N VAL A 49 -16.85 -11.88 -0.42
CA VAL A 49 -16.66 -11.97 -1.87
C VAL A 49 -15.30 -12.58 -2.21
N LEU A 50 -14.22 -12.19 -1.51
CA LEU A 50 -12.89 -12.77 -1.73
C LEU A 50 -12.81 -14.24 -1.34
N ARG A 51 -13.46 -14.67 -0.26
CA ARG A 51 -13.48 -16.09 0.19
C ARG A 51 -14.17 -16.99 -0.79
N THR A 52 -15.27 -16.52 -1.39
CA THR A 52 -16.12 -17.32 -2.27
C THR A 52 -15.69 -17.30 -3.74
N ASN A 53 -14.81 -16.35 -4.12
CA ASN A 53 -14.38 -16.21 -5.51
C ASN A 53 -13.28 -17.24 -5.87
N GLU A 54 -13.68 -18.32 -6.53
CA GLU A 54 -12.77 -19.37 -6.99
C GLU A 54 -11.80 -18.90 -8.10
N ASN A 55 -12.13 -17.81 -8.80
CA ASN A 55 -11.32 -17.26 -9.88
C ASN A 55 -10.42 -16.10 -9.46
N LEU A 56 -10.36 -15.79 -8.15
CA LEU A 56 -9.52 -14.70 -7.64
C LEU A 56 -8.05 -14.97 -7.94
N ALA A 57 -7.51 -14.21 -8.91
CA ALA A 57 -6.12 -14.30 -9.34
C ALA A 57 -5.20 -13.30 -8.64
N PHE A 58 -5.72 -12.08 -8.38
CA PHE A 58 -4.97 -10.99 -7.78
C PHE A 58 -5.78 -10.28 -6.70
N LEU A 59 -5.14 -10.00 -5.55
CA LEU A 59 -5.61 -9.03 -4.58
C LEU A 59 -4.59 -7.88 -4.48
N VAL A 60 -5.06 -6.64 -4.59
CA VAL A 60 -4.20 -5.46 -4.38
C VAL A 60 -4.77 -4.61 -3.25
N ASN A 61 -4.16 -4.67 -2.08
CA ASN A 61 -4.45 -3.81 -0.94
C ASN A 61 -3.77 -2.45 -1.15
N ASN A 62 -4.46 -1.57 -1.88
CA ASN A 62 -3.94 -0.25 -2.27
C ASN A 62 -4.60 0.90 -1.49
N ALA A 63 -5.79 0.70 -0.96
CA ALA A 63 -6.50 1.75 -0.25
C ALA A 63 -5.68 2.29 0.94
N GLY A 64 -5.56 3.60 1.03
CA GLY A 64 -4.78 4.22 2.08
C GLY A 64 -4.77 5.74 1.99
N PHE A 65 -4.45 6.38 3.09
CA PHE A 65 -4.24 7.82 3.19
C PHE A 65 -3.15 8.10 4.23
N GLY A 66 -2.70 9.35 4.32
CA GLY A 66 -1.74 9.80 5.30
C GLY A 66 -2.23 11.02 6.03
N THR A 67 -1.61 11.33 7.16
CA THR A 67 -1.79 12.57 7.91
C THR A 67 -0.44 13.23 8.12
N LEU A 68 -0.41 14.55 8.20
CA LEU A 68 0.78 15.33 8.53
C LEU A 68 0.54 16.15 9.78
N GLY A 69 1.55 16.23 10.64
CA GLY A 69 1.55 16.99 11.89
C GLY A 69 2.06 16.16 13.06
N PHE A 70 2.26 16.80 14.20
CA PHE A 70 2.63 16.10 15.42
C PHE A 70 1.49 15.21 15.90
N PHE A 71 1.82 14.00 16.36
CA PHE A 71 0.83 13.01 16.78
C PHE A 71 -0.13 13.52 17.85
N PHE A 72 0.35 14.38 18.74
CA PHE A 72 -0.43 14.97 19.83
C PHE A 72 -1.30 16.18 19.40
N ASP A 73 -1.12 16.69 18.16
CA ASP A 73 -1.90 17.80 17.60
C ASP A 73 -2.92 17.34 16.54
N ILE A 74 -2.75 16.12 16.00
CA ILE A 74 -3.63 15.57 14.96
C ILE A 74 -4.88 14.95 15.62
N ASP A 75 -6.03 15.11 14.96
CA ASP A 75 -7.25 14.41 15.34
C ASP A 75 -7.04 12.89 15.48
N PHE A 76 -7.36 12.36 16.64
CA PHE A 76 -7.17 10.95 16.96
C PHE A 76 -8.02 10.02 16.09
N GLU A 77 -9.23 10.45 15.71
CA GLU A 77 -10.10 9.65 14.85
C GLU A 77 -9.46 9.40 13.48
N SER A 78 -8.82 10.40 12.89
CA SER A 78 -8.04 10.21 11.65
C SER A 78 -6.94 9.17 11.81
N GLN A 79 -6.25 9.14 12.96
CA GLN A 79 -5.23 8.13 13.24
C GLN A 79 -5.86 6.72 13.35
N ARG A 80 -6.97 6.61 14.07
CA ARG A 80 -7.73 5.36 14.23
C ARG A 80 -8.21 4.81 12.89
N GLN A 81 -8.78 5.66 12.03
CA GLN A 81 -9.22 5.28 10.68
C GLN A 81 -8.05 4.82 9.80
N MET A 82 -6.89 5.46 9.91
CA MET A 82 -5.68 5.03 9.19
C MET A 82 -5.26 3.61 9.60
N HIS A 83 -5.27 3.30 10.90
CA HIS A 83 -4.96 1.94 11.38
C HIS A 83 -6.02 0.92 10.93
N LYS A 84 -7.30 1.26 11.01
CA LYS A 84 -8.37 0.40 10.48
C LYS A 84 -8.12 0.06 9.01
N LEU A 85 -7.80 1.06 8.18
CA LEU A 85 -7.60 0.85 6.75
C LEU A 85 -6.29 0.14 6.42
N HIS A 86 -5.15 0.59 6.99
CA HIS A 86 -3.84 0.08 6.62
C HIS A 86 -3.50 -1.26 7.29
N VAL A 87 -4.05 -1.54 8.46
CA VAL A 87 -3.74 -2.74 9.25
C VAL A 87 -4.90 -3.72 9.19
N MET A 88 -6.05 -3.34 9.75
CA MET A 88 -7.17 -4.27 9.89
C MET A 88 -7.76 -4.70 8.56
N ALA A 89 -8.03 -3.75 7.65
CA ALA A 89 -8.58 -4.11 6.34
C ALA A 89 -7.57 -4.93 5.52
N ALA A 90 -6.30 -4.51 5.45
CA ALA A 90 -5.29 -5.27 4.71
C ALA A 90 -5.12 -6.70 5.26
N MET A 91 -5.12 -6.88 6.59
CA MET A 91 -5.03 -8.19 7.24
C MET A 91 -6.26 -9.05 6.91
N THR A 92 -7.46 -8.49 7.08
CA THR A 92 -8.72 -9.22 6.84
C THR A 92 -8.85 -9.66 5.39
N LEU A 93 -8.60 -8.75 4.43
CA LEU A 93 -8.70 -9.06 3.00
C LEU A 93 -7.61 -10.04 2.55
N THR A 94 -6.39 -9.89 3.05
CA THR A 94 -5.30 -10.84 2.79
C THR A 94 -5.67 -12.23 3.29
N HIS A 95 -6.16 -12.37 4.52
CA HIS A 95 -6.58 -13.64 5.08
C HIS A 95 -7.75 -14.27 4.29
N ALA A 96 -8.74 -13.47 3.91
CA ALA A 96 -9.88 -13.92 3.13
C ALA A 96 -9.48 -14.49 1.75
N ALA A 97 -8.53 -13.84 1.07
CA ALA A 97 -8.05 -14.29 -0.24
C ALA A 97 -7.08 -15.47 -0.15
N LEU A 98 -6.19 -15.45 0.86
CA LEU A 98 -5.04 -16.34 0.93
C LEU A 98 -5.43 -17.83 1.04
N SER A 99 -6.41 -18.15 1.88
CA SER A 99 -6.85 -19.55 2.08
C SER A 99 -7.29 -20.20 0.78
N GLY A 100 -8.15 -19.53 0.00
CA GLY A 100 -8.59 -20.03 -1.31
C GLY A 100 -7.46 -20.09 -2.33
N MET A 101 -6.56 -19.11 -2.36
CA MET A 101 -5.40 -19.10 -3.25
C MET A 101 -4.45 -20.25 -2.95
N VAL A 102 -4.16 -20.53 -1.68
CA VAL A 102 -3.30 -21.65 -1.26
C VAL A 102 -3.94 -22.99 -1.62
N ALA A 103 -5.23 -23.17 -1.36
CA ALA A 103 -5.94 -24.40 -1.71
C ALA A 103 -5.93 -24.70 -3.21
N ARG A 104 -6.01 -23.67 -4.05
CA ARG A 104 -5.95 -23.80 -5.52
C ARG A 104 -4.53 -23.83 -6.08
N GLY A 105 -3.51 -23.57 -5.28
CA GLY A 105 -2.12 -23.50 -5.71
C GLY A 105 -1.85 -22.33 -6.68
N LYS A 106 -2.63 -21.24 -6.67
CA LYS A 106 -2.45 -20.09 -7.54
C LYS A 106 -3.04 -18.81 -6.95
N GLY A 107 -2.37 -17.69 -7.16
CA GLY A 107 -2.81 -16.36 -6.76
C GLY A 107 -1.64 -15.44 -6.44
N SER A 108 -1.92 -14.15 -6.39
CA SER A 108 -0.93 -13.14 -6.03
C SER A 108 -1.57 -12.06 -5.18
N ILE A 109 -0.85 -11.61 -4.16
CA ILE A 109 -1.29 -10.53 -3.28
C ILE A 109 -0.24 -9.42 -3.30
N VAL A 110 -0.66 -8.18 -3.52
CA VAL A 110 0.19 -6.99 -3.43
C VAL A 110 -0.34 -6.09 -2.33
N ASN A 111 0.46 -5.90 -1.29
CA ASN A 111 0.21 -4.93 -0.23
C ASN A 111 0.98 -3.64 -0.53
N VAL A 112 0.26 -2.55 -0.83
CA VAL A 112 0.90 -1.27 -1.15
C VAL A 112 1.34 -0.57 0.13
N SER A 113 2.60 -0.78 0.45
CA SER A 113 3.31 -0.15 1.54
C SER A 113 3.87 1.23 1.14
N SER A 114 5.06 1.57 1.57
CA SER A 114 5.77 2.82 1.27
C SER A 114 7.23 2.73 1.66
N LEU A 115 8.09 3.57 1.09
CA LEU A 115 9.42 3.85 1.64
C LEU A 115 9.38 4.36 3.09
N ALA A 116 8.28 4.98 3.51
CA ALA A 116 8.06 5.41 4.88
C ALA A 116 8.15 4.26 5.90
N ALA A 117 7.93 3.01 5.47
CA ALA A 117 8.11 1.81 6.29
C ALA A 117 9.53 1.62 6.83
N PHE A 118 10.53 2.19 6.17
CA PHE A 118 11.95 2.08 6.53
C PHE A 118 12.47 3.29 7.32
N SER A 119 11.62 4.28 7.58
CA SER A 119 12.00 5.53 8.24
C SER A 119 11.29 5.74 9.58
N ILE A 120 11.87 6.58 10.43
CA ILE A 120 11.20 7.13 11.61
C ILE A 120 10.69 8.51 11.20
N GLY A 121 9.38 8.64 11.00
CA GLY A 121 8.79 9.85 10.42
C GLY A 121 8.34 10.87 11.45
N LEU A 122 9.06 11.98 11.60
CA LEU A 122 8.54 13.16 12.27
C LEU A 122 7.31 13.66 11.49
N GLY A 123 6.22 13.95 12.21
CA GLY A 123 4.97 14.43 11.61
C GLY A 123 4.22 13.40 10.76
N SER A 124 4.55 12.10 10.87
CA SER A 124 3.90 11.00 10.13
C SER A 124 4.00 9.69 10.91
N VAL A 125 3.88 9.75 12.23
CA VAL A 125 4.16 8.62 13.14
C VAL A 125 3.33 7.40 12.78
N SER A 126 1.99 7.53 12.78
CA SER A 126 1.09 6.41 12.49
C SER A 126 1.26 5.89 11.07
N TYR A 127 1.44 6.78 10.09
CA TYR A 127 1.67 6.35 8.71
C TYR A 127 2.91 5.47 8.58
N CYS A 128 4.06 5.92 9.11
CA CYS A 128 5.29 5.14 9.08
C CYS A 128 5.13 3.81 9.82
N ALA A 129 4.48 3.82 10.99
CA ALA A 129 4.25 2.62 11.79
C ALA A 129 3.35 1.61 11.06
N THR A 130 2.24 2.03 10.45
CA THR A 130 1.33 1.14 9.70
C THR A 130 2.00 0.57 8.46
N LYS A 131 2.84 1.35 7.76
CA LYS A 131 3.58 0.86 6.59
C LYS A 131 4.73 -0.08 6.98
N ALA A 132 5.39 0.14 8.12
CA ALA A 132 6.36 -0.80 8.67
C ALA A 132 5.70 -2.13 9.07
N TRP A 133 4.53 -2.07 9.73
CA TRP A 133 3.72 -3.25 10.01
C TRP A 133 3.39 -4.02 8.73
N MET A 134 2.93 -3.34 7.69
CA MET A 134 2.57 -3.96 6.41
C MET A 134 3.75 -4.71 5.76
N ASN A 135 4.97 -4.17 5.83
CA ASN A 135 6.16 -4.86 5.35
C ASN A 135 6.41 -6.14 6.16
N SER A 136 6.46 -6.04 7.50
CA SER A 136 6.71 -7.18 8.38
C SER A 136 5.64 -8.27 8.21
N PHE A 137 4.36 -7.89 8.13
CA PHE A 137 3.23 -8.78 7.88
C PHE A 137 3.38 -9.52 6.55
N THR A 138 3.71 -8.79 5.47
CA THR A 138 3.87 -9.37 4.14
C THR A 138 5.07 -10.30 4.07
N GLU A 139 6.21 -9.91 4.63
CA GLU A 139 7.43 -10.74 4.69
C GLU A 139 7.18 -12.02 5.52
N GLY A 140 6.42 -11.92 6.63
CA GLY A 140 6.02 -13.08 7.43
C GLY A 140 5.22 -14.10 6.63
N ILE A 141 4.15 -13.67 5.94
CA ILE A 141 3.34 -14.55 5.08
C ILE A 141 4.18 -15.12 3.93
N TYR A 142 5.07 -14.33 3.35
CA TYR A 142 5.99 -14.82 2.31
C TYR A 142 6.82 -16.02 2.81
N LEU A 143 7.37 -15.93 4.02
CA LEU A 143 8.14 -17.03 4.61
C LEU A 143 7.27 -18.27 4.89
N GLU A 144 6.02 -18.08 5.35
CA GLU A 144 5.07 -19.18 5.56
C GLU A 144 4.73 -19.88 4.23
N LEU A 145 4.48 -19.13 3.16
CA LEU A 145 4.22 -19.68 1.82
C LEU A 145 5.43 -20.45 1.29
N GLN A 146 6.65 -19.91 1.46
CA GLN A 146 7.89 -20.62 1.09
C GLN A 146 8.04 -21.91 1.87
N ARG A 147 7.82 -21.91 3.18
CA ARG A 147 7.91 -23.08 4.05
C ARG A 147 6.88 -24.15 3.69
N ALA A 148 5.69 -23.73 3.29
CA ALA A 148 4.61 -24.62 2.85
C ALA A 148 4.78 -25.12 1.40
N GLY A 149 5.79 -24.67 0.66
CA GLY A 149 5.96 -25.00 -0.77
C GLY A 149 4.82 -24.47 -1.65
N SER A 150 4.10 -23.44 -1.21
CA SER A 150 2.98 -22.88 -1.96
C SER A 150 3.47 -22.00 -3.12
N PRO A 151 2.91 -22.12 -4.33
CA PRO A 151 3.25 -21.27 -5.45
C PRO A 151 2.56 -19.89 -5.41
N VAL A 152 1.70 -19.64 -4.41
CA VAL A 152 1.06 -18.34 -4.19
C VAL A 152 2.13 -17.28 -3.88
N ARG A 153 1.96 -16.09 -4.43
CA ARG A 153 2.93 -15.00 -4.30
C ARG A 153 2.35 -13.87 -3.47
N ILE A 154 3.19 -13.28 -2.61
CA ILE A 154 2.82 -12.08 -1.86
C ILE A 154 3.96 -11.07 -1.90
N GLN A 155 3.62 -9.79 -2.00
CA GLN A 155 4.58 -8.71 -2.17
C GLN A 155 4.18 -7.47 -1.35
N ALA A 156 5.13 -6.88 -0.63
CA ALA A 156 5.07 -5.51 -0.15
C ALA A 156 5.64 -4.58 -1.23
N LEU A 157 4.78 -3.78 -1.85
CA LEU A 157 5.19 -2.73 -2.78
C LEU A 157 5.50 -1.46 -1.98
N CYS A 158 6.74 -0.99 -2.04
CA CYS A 158 7.24 0.13 -1.24
C CYS A 158 7.62 1.33 -2.15
N PRO A 159 6.65 2.05 -2.73
CA PRO A 159 6.96 3.19 -3.57
C PRO A 159 7.53 4.36 -2.76
N GLY A 160 8.37 5.15 -3.42
CA GLY A 160 8.72 6.49 -3.00
C GLY A 160 7.70 7.52 -3.48
N PHE A 161 8.14 8.76 -3.70
CA PHE A 161 7.26 9.81 -4.21
C PHE A 161 6.73 9.43 -5.60
N THR A 162 5.40 9.34 -5.69
CA THR A 162 4.70 8.92 -6.91
C THR A 162 3.63 9.95 -7.24
N TYR A 163 3.55 10.37 -8.49
CA TYR A 163 2.51 11.28 -8.95
C TYR A 163 1.14 10.61 -8.81
N SER A 164 0.36 11.06 -7.82
CA SER A 164 -0.98 10.61 -7.50
C SER A 164 -1.70 11.65 -6.67
N GLU A 165 -3.00 11.49 -6.43
CA GLU A 165 -3.76 12.37 -5.53
C GLU A 165 -3.36 12.23 -4.06
N PHE A 166 -2.63 11.17 -3.69
CA PHE A 166 -2.25 10.90 -2.30
C PHE A 166 -1.55 12.11 -1.66
N HIS A 167 -0.60 12.71 -2.37
CA HIS A 167 0.18 13.85 -1.85
C HIS A 167 -0.65 15.13 -1.73
N ASP A 168 -1.63 15.32 -2.60
CA ASP A 168 -2.56 16.46 -2.55
C ASP A 168 -3.52 16.33 -1.37
N VAL A 169 -4.05 15.13 -1.15
CA VAL A 169 -4.95 14.82 -0.01
C VAL A 169 -4.22 15.00 1.33
N VAL A 170 -2.94 14.65 1.40
CA VAL A 170 -2.11 14.82 2.60
C VAL A 170 -1.69 16.29 2.81
N GLY A 171 -1.86 17.16 1.81
CA GLY A 171 -1.47 18.57 1.89
C GLY A 171 0.04 18.78 1.76
N MET A 172 0.75 17.87 1.08
CA MET A 172 2.19 17.98 0.90
C MET A 172 2.53 18.94 -0.26
N ASP A 173 3.38 19.93 0.00
CA ASP A 173 3.95 20.75 -1.06
C ASP A 173 4.94 19.94 -1.91
N ARG A 174 4.52 19.59 -3.12
CA ARG A 174 5.31 18.79 -4.08
C ARG A 174 6.62 19.47 -4.49
N ASN A 175 6.70 20.81 -4.42
CA ASN A 175 7.88 21.58 -4.84
C ASN A 175 9.06 21.41 -3.89
N ARG A 176 8.81 20.95 -2.65
CA ARG A 176 9.87 20.67 -1.67
C ARG A 176 10.70 19.44 -2.01
N ILE A 177 10.22 18.60 -2.95
CA ILE A 177 10.89 17.37 -3.34
C ILE A 177 11.40 17.51 -4.77
N PRO A 178 12.70 17.33 -5.03
CA PRO A 178 13.26 17.43 -6.37
C PRO A 178 12.54 16.49 -7.37
N LYS A 179 12.26 16.98 -8.56
CA LYS A 179 11.54 16.22 -9.62
C LYS A 179 12.14 14.84 -9.90
N SER A 180 13.47 14.71 -9.74
CA SER A 180 14.18 13.46 -9.97
C SER A 180 13.85 12.32 -8.96
N PHE A 181 13.13 12.62 -7.90
CA PHE A 181 12.62 11.62 -6.93
C PHE A 181 11.18 11.20 -7.22
N TRP A 182 10.49 11.88 -8.12
CA TRP A 182 9.13 11.53 -8.47
C TRP A 182 9.08 10.46 -9.55
N MET A 183 8.18 9.51 -9.38
CA MET A 183 7.90 8.43 -10.31
C MET A 183 6.47 8.52 -10.83
N THR A 184 6.22 7.97 -12.02
CA THR A 184 4.85 7.81 -12.50
C THR A 184 4.21 6.57 -11.89
N SER A 185 2.87 6.54 -11.81
CA SER A 185 2.13 5.39 -11.31
C SER A 185 2.36 4.16 -12.18
N GLU A 186 2.44 4.35 -13.50
CA GLU A 186 2.70 3.28 -14.48
C GLU A 186 4.04 2.60 -14.23
N PHE A 187 5.11 3.38 -13.98
CA PHE A 187 6.42 2.84 -13.65
C PHE A 187 6.39 2.01 -12.37
N VAL A 188 5.69 2.50 -11.32
CA VAL A 188 5.56 1.80 -10.05
C VAL A 188 4.81 0.49 -10.22
N VAL A 189 3.71 0.49 -10.96
CA VAL A 189 2.90 -0.71 -11.26
C VAL A 189 3.69 -1.72 -12.07
N ASP A 190 4.36 -1.28 -13.15
CA ASP A 190 5.20 -2.17 -13.98
C ASP A 190 6.30 -2.85 -13.16
N ARG A 191 6.98 -2.08 -12.27
CA ARG A 191 8.00 -2.64 -11.39
C ARG A 191 7.43 -3.64 -10.37
N SER A 192 6.21 -3.40 -9.85
CA SER A 192 5.49 -4.33 -9.00
C SER A 192 5.16 -5.64 -9.73
N LEU A 193 4.60 -5.55 -10.92
CA LEU A 193 4.22 -6.73 -11.73
C LEU A 193 5.44 -7.57 -12.10
N ARG A 194 6.56 -6.97 -12.44
CA ARG A 194 7.83 -7.69 -12.66
C ARG A 194 8.34 -8.34 -11.37
N GLY A 195 8.23 -7.65 -10.22
CA GLY A 195 8.66 -8.18 -8.93
C GLY A 195 7.83 -9.37 -8.48
N ILE A 196 6.51 -9.28 -8.58
CA ILE A 196 5.63 -10.42 -8.26
C ILE A 196 5.89 -11.61 -9.20
N GLY A 197 6.19 -11.34 -10.48
CA GLY A 197 6.59 -12.37 -11.43
C GLY A 197 7.88 -13.12 -11.04
N ARG A 198 8.80 -12.46 -10.34
CA ARG A 198 10.07 -13.00 -9.82
C ARG A 198 9.96 -13.50 -8.38
N ASN A 199 8.78 -13.49 -7.78
CA ASN A 199 8.56 -13.83 -6.38
C ASN A 199 9.38 -12.96 -5.39
N GLU A 200 9.51 -11.66 -5.67
CA GLU A 200 10.17 -10.69 -4.78
C GLU A 200 9.20 -10.30 -3.65
N ALA A 201 9.52 -10.62 -2.39
CA ALA A 201 8.68 -10.31 -1.23
C ALA A 201 8.55 -8.79 -0.96
N VAL A 202 9.60 -8.03 -1.24
CA VAL A 202 9.62 -6.57 -1.07
C VAL A 202 10.13 -5.93 -2.35
N VAL A 203 9.32 -5.06 -2.94
CA VAL A 203 9.68 -4.33 -4.16
C VAL A 203 9.75 -2.84 -3.88
N ILE A 204 10.90 -2.25 -4.19
CA ILE A 204 11.16 -0.82 -4.04
C ILE A 204 11.39 -0.25 -5.45
N PRO A 205 10.38 0.42 -6.03
CA PRO A 205 10.52 1.04 -7.34
C PRO A 205 11.54 2.19 -7.33
N GLY A 206 12.35 2.27 -8.39
CA GLY A 206 13.36 3.31 -8.56
C GLY A 206 14.72 2.96 -7.93
N TRP A 207 15.78 2.97 -8.78
CA TRP A 207 17.12 2.54 -8.40
C TRP A 207 17.70 3.35 -7.20
N ARG A 208 17.41 4.65 -7.13
CA ARG A 208 17.86 5.52 -6.01
C ARG A 208 17.30 5.04 -4.68
N TYR A 209 16.04 4.68 -4.65
CA TYR A 209 15.37 4.18 -3.46
C TYR A 209 15.83 2.77 -3.10
N SER A 210 16.07 1.92 -4.12
CA SER A 210 16.60 0.57 -3.91
C SER A 210 18.01 0.58 -3.33
N LEU A 211 18.85 1.55 -3.68
CA LEU A 211 20.18 1.72 -3.09
C LEU A 211 20.14 2.33 -1.68
N LEU A 212 19.22 3.26 -1.45
CA LEU A 212 19.11 3.93 -0.15
C LEU A 212 18.56 3.02 0.96
N THR A 213 17.62 2.16 0.64
CA THR A 213 16.87 1.38 1.66
C THR A 213 17.77 0.41 2.46
N PRO A 214 18.70 -0.36 1.87
CA PRO A 214 19.61 -1.19 2.66
C PRO A 214 20.46 -0.37 3.64
N VAL A 215 20.91 0.81 3.21
CA VAL A 215 21.67 1.74 4.08
C VAL A 215 20.81 2.15 5.28
N LEU A 216 19.54 2.49 5.07
CA LEU A 216 18.62 2.82 6.15
C LEU A 216 18.39 1.67 7.13
N ARG A 217 18.38 0.43 6.65
CA ARG A 217 18.18 -0.77 7.49
C ARG A 217 19.35 -1.03 8.43
N ILE A 218 20.59 -0.81 7.98
CA ILE A 218 21.81 -1.07 8.78
C ILE A 218 22.30 0.15 9.58
N MET A 219 21.74 1.33 9.32
CA MET A 219 22.14 2.58 9.98
C MET A 219 21.87 2.53 11.48
N PRO A 220 22.81 2.97 12.34
CA PRO A 220 22.62 3.09 13.78
C PRO A 220 21.35 3.90 14.12
N LEU A 221 20.65 3.48 15.18
CA LEU A 221 19.36 4.09 15.56
C LEU A 221 19.47 5.60 15.84
N SER A 222 20.58 6.05 16.43
CA SER A 222 20.85 7.48 16.66
C SER A 222 20.87 8.29 15.37
N TRP A 223 21.48 7.74 14.32
CA TRP A 223 21.56 8.40 13.01
C TRP A 223 20.19 8.40 12.30
N ARG A 224 19.45 7.30 12.40
CA ARG A 224 18.07 7.23 11.88
C ARG A 224 17.18 8.27 12.54
N ARG A 225 17.29 8.47 13.87
CA ARG A 225 16.55 9.51 14.61
C ARG A 225 16.93 10.91 14.15
N ALA A 226 18.25 11.20 14.05
CA ALA A 226 18.74 12.48 13.57
C ALA A 226 18.27 12.80 12.14
N MET A 227 18.28 11.79 11.26
CA MET A 227 17.77 11.90 9.90
C MET A 227 16.25 12.16 9.89
N GLY A 228 15.47 11.47 10.72
CA GLY A 228 14.03 11.69 10.88
C GLY A 228 13.69 13.12 11.28
N LEU A 229 14.44 13.70 12.23
CA LEU A 229 14.31 15.10 12.64
C LEU A 229 14.63 16.06 11.48
N ARG A 230 15.74 15.83 10.75
CA ARG A 230 16.15 16.69 9.62
C ARG A 230 15.17 16.62 8.46
N SER A 231 14.76 15.42 8.07
CA SER A 231 13.82 15.22 6.96
C SER A 231 12.43 15.79 7.27
N GLY A 232 11.96 15.65 8.51
CA GLY A 232 10.71 16.25 8.96
C GLY A 232 10.71 17.77 8.82
N ARG A 233 11.79 18.44 9.25
CA ARG A 233 11.96 19.89 9.08
C ARG A 233 11.99 20.29 7.61
N ALA A 234 12.79 19.60 6.80
CA ALA A 234 12.90 19.89 5.35
C ALA A 234 11.56 19.77 4.62
N MET A 235 10.70 18.85 5.06
CA MET A 235 9.35 18.66 4.51
C MET A 235 8.26 19.52 5.18
N GLY A 236 8.64 20.40 6.13
CA GLY A 236 7.70 21.27 6.85
C GLY A 236 6.72 20.55 7.77
N ARG A 237 7.10 19.34 8.23
CA ARG A 237 6.27 18.49 9.10
C ARG A 237 6.38 18.83 10.59
N ASP A 238 7.21 19.81 10.94
CA ASP A 238 7.49 20.31 12.29
C ASP A 238 6.78 21.63 12.60
N GLN A 239 5.97 22.13 11.67
CA GLN A 239 5.17 23.34 11.91
C GLN A 239 3.92 22.95 12.71
N ARG A 240 3.71 23.63 13.83
CA ARG A 240 2.41 23.65 14.51
C ARG A 240 1.47 24.54 13.72
N PRO A 241 0.20 24.16 13.59
CA PRO A 241 -0.82 25.01 12.96
C PRO A 241 -0.97 26.36 13.65
#